data_b434dd98f656a48b04a3460de97cca6e
#
_entry.id   b434dd98f656a48b04a3460de97cca6e
#
_cell.length_a   1.000
_cell.length_b   1.000
_cell.length_c   1.000
_cell.angle_alpha   90.00
_cell.angle_beta   90.00
_cell.angle_gamma   90.00
#
_symmetry.space_group_name_H-M   'P 1'
#
loop_
_entity.id
_entity.type
_entity.pdbx_description
1 polymer ?
#
loop_
_entity_poly.entity_id
_entity_poly.type
_entity_poly.pdbx_seq_one_letter_code
_entity_poly.pdbx_strand_id
1 'polypeptide(L)'
;MGFYKDDATLKAAALAPKKPIKTLPPAGSTLGNVARSYNAIGGLVDRLGAVTGIETLAALAVWMVESGGRPFTPGKPVMRFENHVFWDRWGKDNPKTFDAHFVFGGHGADGKRWEGHKWREKVTDPWASFHGDQAKEYDAYHFARTLSGVELAAQSASWGGTQIMGFNCGLAGYVSAFDMVNAFARDLRWQVLGFFDFCRSAGLIDEIKALDWGKFGNGFNGAGGNLVYGPKLKAIYDLKKQFDALPRA
;
A
#
# COMPACT_ATOMS: atom_id res chain seq x y z
N MET A 1 -8.71 -14.34 -9.48
CA MET A 1 -9.05 -15.17 -8.29
C MET A 1 -7.89 -15.04 -7.32
N GLY A 2 -8.14 -14.61 -6.09
CA GLY A 2 -7.10 -14.48 -5.06
C GLY A 2 -6.67 -15.87 -4.56
N PHE A 3 -5.45 -15.97 -4.05
CA PHE A 3 -4.96 -17.20 -3.43
C PHE A 3 -5.21 -17.18 -1.92
N TYR A 4 -4.57 -16.23 -1.24
CA TYR A 4 -4.66 -16.09 0.22
C TYR A 4 -5.96 -15.41 0.64
N LYS A 5 -6.41 -14.43 -0.14
CA LYS A 5 -7.69 -13.72 0.09
C LYS A 5 -8.89 -14.66 0.02
N ASP A 6 -8.83 -15.70 -0.81
CA ASP A 6 -9.93 -16.65 -0.98
C ASP A 6 -9.78 -17.90 -0.10
N ASP A 7 -8.66 -18.10 0.59
CA ASP A 7 -8.43 -19.19 1.55
C ASP A 7 -9.34 -19.04 2.78
N ALA A 8 -10.15 -20.07 3.05
CA ALA A 8 -11.14 -20.05 4.13
C ALA A 8 -10.48 -19.92 5.52
N THR A 9 -9.30 -20.52 5.74
CA THR A 9 -8.60 -20.49 7.02
C THR A 9 -7.96 -19.14 7.30
N LEU A 10 -7.43 -18.48 6.28
CA LEU A 10 -6.89 -17.12 6.38
C LEU A 10 -8.00 -16.09 6.56
N LYS A 11 -9.13 -16.25 5.87
CA LYS A 11 -10.31 -15.39 6.05
C LYS A 11 -10.88 -15.47 7.46
N ALA A 12 -10.82 -16.64 8.10
CA ALA A 12 -11.31 -16.86 9.46
C ALA A 12 -10.26 -16.57 10.55
N ALA A 13 -8.98 -16.40 10.21
CA ALA A 13 -7.92 -16.15 11.18
C ALA A 13 -8.15 -14.88 11.99
N ALA A 14 -7.85 -14.86 13.28
CA ALA A 14 -7.86 -13.63 14.06
C ALA A 14 -6.80 -12.65 13.53
N LEU A 15 -7.11 -11.36 13.48
CA LEU A 15 -6.11 -10.33 13.13
C LEU A 15 -5.03 -10.26 14.20
N ALA A 16 -5.42 -10.06 15.47
CA ALA A 16 -4.50 -9.95 16.57
C ALA A 16 -3.91 -11.33 16.94
N PRO A 17 -2.65 -11.38 17.41
CA PRO A 17 -2.01 -12.60 17.85
C PRO A 17 -2.63 -13.11 19.17
N LYS A 18 -2.57 -14.42 19.40
CA LYS A 18 -3.01 -15.03 20.68
C LYS A 18 -2.20 -14.52 21.88
N LYS A 19 -0.94 -14.18 21.64
CA LYS A 19 -0.02 -13.67 22.66
C LYS A 19 0.53 -12.32 22.21
N PRO A 20 -0.18 -11.20 22.45
CA PRO A 20 0.28 -9.87 22.08
C PRO A 20 1.50 -9.47 22.91
N ILE A 21 2.29 -8.56 22.37
CA ILE A 21 3.40 -7.93 23.09
C ILE A 21 2.82 -7.05 24.19
N LYS A 22 3.20 -7.33 25.45
CA LYS A 22 2.70 -6.64 26.65
C LYS A 22 3.23 -5.23 26.78
N THR A 23 4.56 -5.09 26.68
CA THR A 23 5.26 -3.82 26.88
C THR A 23 5.75 -3.34 25.53
N LEU A 24 5.09 -2.32 25.00
CA LEU A 24 5.45 -1.76 23.69
C LEU A 24 6.68 -0.86 23.84
N PRO A 25 7.68 -1.00 22.96
CA PRO A 25 8.78 -0.04 22.86
C PRO A 25 8.26 1.38 22.51
N PRO A 26 9.10 2.43 22.69
CA PRO A 26 8.69 3.80 22.49
C PRO A 26 7.93 4.04 21.17
N ALA A 27 6.93 4.91 21.22
CA ALA A 27 6.22 5.34 20.03
C ALA A 27 7.19 6.05 19.07
N GLY A 28 7.05 5.76 17.77
CA GLY A 28 7.93 6.33 16.73
C GLY A 28 9.25 5.57 16.52
N SER A 29 9.67 4.69 17.45
CA SER A 29 10.80 3.79 17.17
C SER A 29 10.39 2.69 16.18
N THR A 30 11.33 2.23 15.35
CA THR A 30 11.08 1.14 14.40
C THR A 30 10.58 -0.11 15.11
N LEU A 31 11.24 -0.54 16.20
CA LEU A 31 10.82 -1.69 16.99
C LEU A 31 9.42 -1.50 17.59
N GLY A 32 9.11 -0.29 18.08
CA GLY A 32 7.78 0.03 18.59
C GLY A 32 6.68 -0.02 17.51
N ASN A 33 7.00 0.39 16.29
CA ASN A 33 6.06 0.31 15.16
C ASN A 33 5.85 -1.15 14.74
N VAL A 34 6.91 -1.96 14.69
CA VAL A 34 6.83 -3.43 14.45
C VAL A 34 5.97 -4.10 15.50
N ALA A 35 6.20 -3.81 16.78
CA ALA A 35 5.44 -4.38 17.90
C ALA A 35 3.94 -4.04 17.83
N ARG A 36 3.62 -2.79 17.50
CA ARG A 36 2.22 -2.36 17.29
C ARG A 36 1.58 -3.04 16.09
N SER A 37 2.30 -3.13 14.97
CA SER A 37 1.83 -3.86 13.79
C SER A 37 1.59 -5.34 14.09
N TYR A 38 2.51 -5.98 14.84
CA TYR A 38 2.30 -7.35 15.29
C TYR A 38 1.05 -7.48 16.16
N ASN A 39 0.84 -6.62 17.14
CA ASN A 39 -0.36 -6.67 17.97
C ASN A 39 -1.65 -6.44 17.17
N ALA A 40 -1.59 -5.69 16.06
CA ALA A 40 -2.74 -5.45 15.21
C ALA A 40 -3.05 -6.62 14.25
N ILE A 41 -2.03 -7.20 13.62
CA ILE A 41 -2.21 -8.18 12.52
C ILE A 41 -1.41 -9.48 12.69
N GLY A 42 -0.66 -9.62 13.78
CA GLY A 42 0.25 -10.76 14.00
C GLY A 42 -0.43 -12.12 13.94
N GLY A 43 -1.69 -12.24 14.36
CA GLY A 43 -2.42 -13.50 14.28
C GLY A 43 -2.67 -13.95 12.84
N LEU A 44 -3.05 -13.03 11.96
CA LEU A 44 -3.19 -13.29 10.53
C LEU A 44 -1.84 -13.55 9.87
N VAL A 45 -0.81 -12.78 10.23
CA VAL A 45 0.55 -12.92 9.67
C VAL A 45 1.19 -14.23 10.08
N ASP A 46 1.03 -14.68 11.34
CA ASP A 46 1.50 -15.98 11.81
C ASP A 46 0.80 -17.12 11.04
N ARG A 47 -0.51 -16.98 10.79
CA ARG A 47 -1.25 -17.97 10.01
C ARG A 47 -0.80 -17.99 8.54
N LEU A 48 -0.56 -16.82 7.96
CA LEU A 48 -0.02 -16.67 6.62
C LEU A 48 1.38 -17.32 6.53
N GLY A 49 2.24 -17.07 7.52
CA GLY A 49 3.56 -17.68 7.63
C GLY A 49 3.51 -19.22 7.62
N ALA A 50 2.54 -19.81 8.32
CA ALA A 50 2.33 -21.26 8.32
C ALA A 50 1.96 -21.82 6.93
N VAL A 51 1.31 -21.03 6.07
CA VAL A 51 0.93 -21.42 4.70
C VAL A 51 2.06 -21.17 3.69
N THR A 52 2.82 -20.09 3.86
CA THR A 52 3.80 -19.63 2.89
C THR A 52 5.24 -20.00 3.21
N GLY A 53 5.54 -20.28 4.49
CA GLY A 53 6.90 -20.42 5.00
C GLY A 53 7.62 -19.09 5.23
N ILE A 54 6.93 -17.95 5.16
CA ILE A 54 7.49 -16.62 5.44
C ILE A 54 7.55 -16.43 6.97
N GLU A 55 8.71 -15.99 7.47
CA GLU A 55 8.82 -15.62 8.89
C GLU A 55 7.94 -14.40 9.22
N THR A 56 7.34 -14.39 10.41
CA THR A 56 6.46 -13.32 10.88
C THR A 56 7.11 -11.93 10.75
N LEU A 57 8.37 -11.77 11.17
CA LEU A 57 9.03 -10.47 11.08
C LEU A 57 9.34 -10.06 9.63
N ALA A 58 9.65 -11.02 8.75
CA ALA A 58 9.84 -10.74 7.34
C ALA A 58 8.53 -10.24 6.70
N ALA A 59 7.41 -10.90 7.02
CA ALA A 59 6.08 -10.47 6.57
C ALA A 59 5.70 -9.07 7.10
N LEU A 60 6.00 -8.78 8.36
CA LEU A 60 5.78 -7.46 8.95
C LEU A 60 6.69 -6.39 8.33
N ALA A 61 7.94 -6.74 8.00
CA ALA A 61 8.87 -5.81 7.36
C ALA A 61 8.34 -5.33 6.00
N VAL A 62 7.92 -6.27 5.12
CA VAL A 62 7.38 -5.90 3.80
C VAL A 62 6.04 -5.18 3.91
N TRP A 63 5.19 -5.54 4.89
CA TRP A 63 3.95 -4.83 5.17
C TRP A 63 4.19 -3.38 5.58
N MET A 64 5.21 -3.12 6.39
CA MET A 64 5.45 -1.79 7.00
C MET A 64 6.23 -0.82 6.13
N VAL A 65 6.99 -1.31 5.15
CA VAL A 65 7.96 -0.47 4.42
C VAL A 65 7.31 0.70 3.67
N GLU A 66 6.07 0.51 3.20
CA GLU A 66 5.35 1.51 2.41
C GLU A 66 4.65 2.57 3.28
N SER A 67 3.93 2.13 4.30
CA SER A 67 3.03 3.01 5.07
C SER A 67 3.51 3.33 6.48
N GLY A 68 4.67 2.78 6.89
CA GLY A 68 5.05 2.79 8.30
C GLY A 68 4.03 2.08 9.19
N GLY A 69 3.24 1.14 8.63
CA GLY A 69 2.19 0.42 9.33
C GLY A 69 0.88 1.20 9.51
N ARG A 70 0.65 2.27 8.74
CA ARG A 70 -0.57 3.10 8.81
C ARG A 70 -1.53 2.77 7.66
N PRO A 71 -2.44 1.81 7.82
CA PRO A 71 -3.35 1.37 6.74
C PRO A 71 -4.54 2.29 6.53
N PHE A 72 -4.90 3.10 7.53
CA PHE A 72 -6.06 3.98 7.52
C PHE A 72 -5.72 5.41 7.91
N THR A 73 -6.39 6.36 7.27
CA THR A 73 -6.70 7.71 7.76
C THR A 73 -8.10 7.67 8.40
N PRO A 74 -8.59 8.68 9.13
CA PRO A 74 -9.89 8.58 9.77
C PRO A 74 -11.01 8.12 8.83
N GLY A 75 -11.53 6.91 9.07
CA GLY A 75 -12.66 6.31 8.35
C GLY A 75 -12.38 5.80 6.92
N LYS A 76 -11.14 5.87 6.43
CA LYS A 76 -10.82 5.50 5.02
C LYS A 76 -9.43 4.85 4.92
N PRO A 77 -9.15 3.99 3.91
CA PRO A 77 -7.79 3.58 3.61
C PRO A 77 -6.88 4.77 3.34
N VAL A 78 -5.62 4.72 3.75
CA VAL A 78 -4.62 5.68 3.25
C VAL A 78 -4.51 5.52 1.74
N MET A 79 -4.42 6.63 1.02
CA MET A 79 -4.29 6.60 -0.42
C MET A 79 -3.35 7.68 -0.94
N ARG A 80 -2.88 7.52 -2.17
CA ARG A 80 -2.14 8.53 -2.92
C ARG A 80 -2.63 8.54 -4.36
N PHE A 81 -3.19 9.66 -4.78
CA PHE A 81 -3.69 9.85 -6.14
C PHE A 81 -2.57 10.31 -7.07
N GLU A 82 -2.44 9.66 -8.22
CA GLU A 82 -1.34 9.88 -9.16
C GLU A 82 -1.84 10.48 -10.49
N ASN A 83 -1.68 11.79 -10.66
CA ASN A 83 -2.13 12.49 -11.87
C ASN A 83 -1.55 11.88 -13.16
N HIS A 84 -0.29 11.45 -13.15
CA HIS A 84 0.34 10.84 -14.32
C HIS A 84 -0.26 9.48 -14.68
N VAL A 85 -0.74 8.71 -13.67
CA VAL A 85 -1.47 7.47 -13.92
C VAL A 85 -2.89 7.79 -14.40
N PHE A 86 -3.53 8.82 -13.83
CA PHE A 86 -4.83 9.29 -14.29
C PHE A 86 -4.80 9.79 -15.74
N TRP A 87 -3.72 10.48 -16.12
CA TRP A 87 -3.47 10.81 -17.52
C TRP A 87 -3.42 9.57 -18.41
N ASP A 88 -2.64 8.55 -18.02
CA ASP A 88 -2.48 7.34 -18.81
C ASP A 88 -3.77 6.51 -18.92
N ARG A 89 -4.67 6.61 -17.95
CA ARG A 89 -5.91 5.82 -17.88
C ARG A 89 -7.12 6.52 -18.49
N TRP A 90 -7.13 7.85 -18.43
CA TRP A 90 -8.28 8.64 -18.86
C TRP A 90 -7.89 9.94 -19.59
N GLY A 91 -6.87 10.64 -19.14
CA GLY A 91 -6.52 11.97 -19.64
C GLY A 91 -6.14 11.99 -21.12
N LYS A 92 -5.47 10.94 -21.61
CA LYS A 92 -5.06 10.84 -23.03
C LYS A 92 -6.25 10.92 -23.99
N ASP A 93 -7.38 10.37 -23.58
CA ASP A 93 -8.62 10.41 -24.38
C ASP A 93 -9.45 11.68 -24.10
N ASN A 94 -9.11 12.45 -23.05
CA ASN A 94 -9.81 13.63 -22.60
C ASN A 94 -8.83 14.81 -22.30
N PRO A 95 -7.88 15.13 -23.21
CA PRO A 95 -6.74 16.00 -22.89
C PRO A 95 -7.18 17.41 -22.45
N LYS A 96 -8.15 18.01 -23.11
CA LYS A 96 -8.63 19.35 -22.77
C LYS A 96 -9.17 19.44 -21.34
N THR A 97 -9.94 18.45 -20.92
CA THR A 97 -10.52 18.39 -19.58
C THR A 97 -9.44 18.09 -18.55
N PHE A 98 -8.51 17.15 -18.86
CA PHE A 98 -7.41 16.84 -17.96
C PHE A 98 -6.54 18.09 -17.72
N ASP A 99 -6.07 18.76 -18.76
CA ASP A 99 -5.18 19.94 -18.67
C ASP A 99 -5.85 21.14 -17.98
N ALA A 100 -7.19 21.19 -18.01
CA ALA A 100 -7.94 22.22 -17.30
C ALA A 100 -7.91 22.01 -15.77
N HIS A 101 -7.72 20.77 -15.28
CA HIS A 101 -7.92 20.42 -13.87
C HIS A 101 -6.75 19.71 -13.19
N PHE A 102 -5.81 19.10 -13.94
CA PHE A 102 -4.69 18.34 -13.41
C PHE A 102 -3.37 18.72 -14.09
N VAL A 103 -2.28 18.66 -13.32
CA VAL A 103 -0.92 18.85 -13.84
C VAL A 103 0.05 17.93 -13.07
N PHE A 104 1.11 17.51 -13.76
CA PHE A 104 2.23 16.76 -13.18
C PHE A 104 3.52 17.08 -13.96
N GLY A 105 4.68 16.77 -13.38
CA GLY A 105 5.97 17.01 -14.01
C GLY A 105 6.12 16.22 -15.33
N GLY A 106 6.74 16.84 -16.34
CA GLY A 106 6.91 16.22 -17.65
C GLY A 106 5.64 16.18 -18.53
N HIS A 107 4.52 16.80 -18.08
CA HIS A 107 3.30 16.95 -18.86
C HIS A 107 2.89 18.42 -18.88
N GLY A 108 3.38 19.16 -19.89
CA GLY A 108 3.19 20.61 -19.95
C GLY A 108 3.91 21.39 -18.83
N ALA A 109 4.79 20.74 -18.08
CA ALA A 109 5.58 21.30 -16.98
C ALA A 109 6.95 20.61 -16.92
N ASP A 110 7.94 21.29 -16.33
CA ASP A 110 9.24 20.68 -16.06
C ASP A 110 9.14 19.61 -14.96
N GLY A 111 10.08 18.64 -14.98
CA GLY A 111 10.21 17.64 -13.94
C GLY A 111 9.86 16.21 -14.37
N LYS A 112 9.86 15.32 -13.39
CA LYS A 112 9.58 13.91 -13.57
C LYS A 112 8.09 13.63 -13.38
N ARG A 113 7.57 12.61 -14.05
CA ARG A 113 6.13 12.28 -14.05
C ARG A 113 5.51 12.10 -12.65
N TRP A 114 6.29 11.71 -11.65
CA TRP A 114 5.84 11.52 -10.26
C TRP A 114 6.02 12.75 -9.37
N GLU A 115 6.43 13.90 -9.95
CA GLU A 115 6.63 15.16 -9.26
C GLU A 115 5.57 16.18 -9.67
N GLY A 116 5.42 17.26 -8.89
CA GLY A 116 4.64 18.43 -9.28
C GLY A 116 3.14 18.21 -9.44
N HIS A 117 2.57 17.17 -8.81
CA HIS A 117 1.14 16.89 -8.90
C HIS A 117 0.32 17.99 -8.22
N LYS A 118 -0.55 18.62 -9.01
CA LYS A 118 -1.52 19.61 -8.54
C LYS A 118 -2.85 19.40 -9.23
N TRP A 119 -3.91 19.89 -8.63
CA TRP A 119 -5.24 19.90 -9.20
C TRP A 119 -6.00 21.17 -8.86
N ARG A 120 -7.13 21.39 -9.51
CA ARG A 120 -8.11 22.43 -9.18
C ARG A 120 -9.50 21.99 -9.62
N GLU A 121 -10.52 22.36 -8.86
CA GLU A 121 -11.90 22.00 -9.18
C GLU A 121 -12.46 22.90 -10.29
N LYS A 122 -12.24 24.22 -10.20
CA LYS A 122 -12.66 25.19 -11.23
C LYS A 122 -11.43 25.71 -11.97
N VAL A 123 -11.59 25.97 -13.26
CA VAL A 123 -10.51 26.51 -14.11
C VAL A 123 -9.98 27.84 -13.58
N THR A 124 -10.82 28.60 -12.87
CA THR A 124 -10.46 29.88 -12.25
C THR A 124 -9.74 29.75 -10.91
N ASP A 125 -9.75 28.55 -10.30
CA ASP A 125 -9.10 28.33 -9.02
C ASP A 125 -7.57 28.23 -9.17
N PRO A 126 -6.79 28.60 -8.15
CA PRO A 126 -5.36 28.38 -8.16
C PRO A 126 -5.03 26.86 -8.10
N TRP A 127 -3.89 26.49 -8.67
CA TRP A 127 -3.40 25.11 -8.59
C TRP A 127 -3.03 24.74 -7.16
N ALA A 128 -3.64 23.69 -6.64
CA ALA A 128 -3.41 23.17 -5.29
C ALA A 128 -2.55 21.90 -5.31
N SER A 129 -1.47 21.87 -4.54
CA SER A 129 -0.73 20.65 -4.23
C SER A 129 -1.52 19.83 -3.20
N PHE A 130 -1.49 18.50 -3.33
CA PHE A 130 -2.30 17.61 -2.48
C PHE A 130 -1.50 16.45 -1.86
N HIS A 131 -0.35 16.08 -2.40
CA HIS A 131 0.47 15.01 -1.83
C HIS A 131 0.90 15.29 -0.39
N GLY A 132 0.75 14.27 0.46
CA GLY A 132 1.07 14.34 1.88
C GLY A 132 -0.08 14.80 2.78
N ASP A 133 -1.21 15.23 2.22
CA ASP A 133 -2.43 15.61 2.92
C ASP A 133 -3.57 14.69 2.48
N GLN A 134 -3.98 13.76 3.35
CA GLN A 134 -4.98 12.76 3.00
C GLN A 134 -6.36 13.35 2.64
N ALA A 135 -6.75 14.47 3.23
CA ALA A 135 -8.00 15.13 2.85
C ALA A 135 -7.93 15.62 1.41
N LYS A 136 -6.85 16.31 1.06
CA LYS A 136 -6.63 16.83 -0.30
C LYS A 136 -6.41 15.73 -1.33
N GLU A 137 -5.74 14.60 -0.96
CA GLU A 137 -5.64 13.41 -1.82
C GLU A 137 -7.04 12.89 -2.17
N TYR A 138 -7.92 12.78 -1.19
CA TYR A 138 -9.29 12.35 -1.40
C TYR A 138 -10.12 13.36 -2.19
N ASP A 139 -9.91 14.66 -2.02
CA ASP A 139 -10.60 15.70 -2.80
C ASP A 139 -10.25 15.59 -4.28
N ALA A 140 -8.95 15.48 -4.62
CA ALA A 140 -8.49 15.26 -5.99
C ALA A 140 -9.07 13.96 -6.59
N TYR A 141 -9.04 12.85 -5.84
CA TYR A 141 -9.63 11.59 -6.23
C TYR A 141 -11.14 11.67 -6.47
N HIS A 142 -11.87 12.31 -5.55
CA HIS A 142 -13.33 12.46 -5.69
C HIS A 142 -13.69 13.30 -6.91
N PHE A 143 -12.93 14.35 -7.17
CA PHE A 143 -13.11 15.14 -8.39
C PHE A 143 -12.81 14.30 -9.65
N ALA A 144 -11.70 13.56 -9.67
CA ALA A 144 -11.38 12.65 -10.78
C ALA A 144 -12.51 11.63 -11.04
N ARG A 145 -13.17 11.10 -9.99
CA ARG A 145 -14.33 10.22 -10.11
C ARG A 145 -15.52 10.86 -10.83
N THR A 146 -15.76 12.14 -10.64
CA THR A 146 -16.85 12.85 -11.34
C THR A 146 -16.61 12.93 -12.84
N LEU A 147 -15.34 12.93 -13.24
CA LEU A 147 -14.94 13.04 -14.65
C LEU A 147 -14.87 11.68 -15.37
N SER A 148 -14.28 10.67 -14.71
CA SER A 148 -13.89 9.40 -15.34
C SER A 148 -14.69 8.18 -14.86
N GLY A 149 -15.52 8.37 -13.85
CA GLY A 149 -16.14 7.26 -13.14
C GLY A 149 -15.22 6.64 -12.07
N VAL A 150 -15.82 5.78 -11.23
CA VAL A 150 -15.18 5.25 -10.03
C VAL A 150 -14.00 4.32 -10.34
N GLU A 151 -14.08 3.53 -11.40
CA GLU A 151 -13.07 2.51 -11.69
C GLU A 151 -11.75 3.14 -12.18
N LEU A 152 -11.78 4.03 -13.17
CA LEU A 152 -10.57 4.67 -13.70
C LEU A 152 -9.90 5.56 -12.67
N ALA A 153 -10.68 6.29 -11.87
CA ALA A 153 -10.14 7.06 -10.76
C ALA A 153 -9.49 6.14 -9.70
N ALA A 154 -10.13 5.02 -9.32
CA ALA A 154 -9.58 4.07 -8.37
C ALA A 154 -8.29 3.40 -8.88
N GLN A 155 -8.21 3.09 -10.18
CA GLN A 155 -7.00 2.59 -10.83
C GLN A 155 -5.84 3.58 -10.78
N SER A 156 -6.13 4.87 -10.67
CA SER A 156 -5.15 5.97 -10.71
C SER A 156 -4.60 6.35 -9.35
N ALA A 157 -4.92 5.60 -8.30
CA ALA A 157 -4.40 5.81 -6.96
C ALA A 157 -3.78 4.53 -6.39
N SER A 158 -2.84 4.68 -5.45
CA SER A 158 -2.39 3.61 -4.58
C SER A 158 -3.20 3.58 -3.29
N TRP A 159 -3.40 2.38 -2.70
CA TRP A 159 -4.37 2.15 -1.64
C TRP A 159 -3.83 1.34 -0.48
N GLY A 160 -4.26 1.72 0.73
CA GLY A 160 -4.03 0.97 1.96
C GLY A 160 -2.59 1.04 2.48
N GLY A 161 -2.30 0.22 3.47
CA GLY A 161 -1.01 0.21 4.17
C GLY A 161 0.19 -0.16 3.32
N THR A 162 -0.02 -0.84 2.20
CA THR A 162 1.05 -1.26 1.28
C THR A 162 1.04 -0.49 -0.04
N GLN A 163 0.18 0.52 -0.16
CA GLN A 163 0.12 1.40 -1.32
C GLN A 163 0.05 0.65 -2.67
N ILE A 164 -0.79 -0.39 -2.75
CA ILE A 164 -1.01 -1.11 -4.01
C ILE A 164 -1.73 -0.18 -4.98
N MET A 165 -1.15 0.02 -6.17
CA MET A 165 -1.81 0.76 -7.23
C MET A 165 -3.12 0.07 -7.65
N GLY A 166 -4.19 0.86 -7.79
CA GLY A 166 -5.51 0.32 -8.14
C GLY A 166 -5.53 -0.48 -9.43
N PHE A 167 -4.70 -0.13 -10.41
CA PHE A 167 -4.58 -0.91 -11.65
C PHE A 167 -3.98 -2.31 -11.45
N ASN A 168 -3.38 -2.58 -10.29
CA ASN A 168 -2.88 -3.90 -9.89
C ASN A 168 -3.92 -4.73 -9.12
N CYS A 169 -5.18 -4.31 -9.08
CA CYS A 169 -6.25 -5.01 -8.37
C CYS A 169 -6.33 -6.50 -8.73
N GLY A 170 -6.11 -6.85 -10.00
CA GLY A 170 -6.09 -8.25 -10.46
C GLY A 170 -4.98 -9.08 -9.82
N LEU A 171 -3.76 -8.52 -9.66
CA LEU A 171 -2.65 -9.18 -8.97
C LEU A 171 -2.95 -9.36 -7.48
N ALA A 172 -3.67 -8.41 -6.87
CA ALA A 172 -4.13 -8.49 -5.48
C ALA A 172 -5.39 -9.37 -5.30
N GLY A 173 -5.84 -10.07 -6.36
CA GLY A 173 -6.95 -11.02 -6.33
C GLY A 173 -8.35 -10.40 -6.39
N TYR A 174 -8.50 -9.15 -6.83
CA TYR A 174 -9.78 -8.47 -6.96
C TYR A 174 -10.22 -8.34 -8.43
N VAL A 175 -11.53 -8.29 -8.64
CA VAL A 175 -12.13 -8.20 -9.99
C VAL A 175 -11.96 -6.79 -10.58
N SER A 176 -12.01 -5.77 -9.72
CA SER A 176 -11.88 -4.37 -10.10
C SER A 176 -11.13 -3.57 -9.03
N ALA A 177 -10.62 -2.39 -9.41
CA ALA A 177 -10.02 -1.46 -8.45
C ALA A 177 -11.05 -0.99 -7.42
N PHE A 178 -12.29 -0.79 -7.84
CA PHE A 178 -13.37 -0.41 -6.93
C PHE A 178 -13.66 -1.50 -5.89
N ASP A 179 -13.69 -2.78 -6.29
CA ASP A 179 -13.86 -3.90 -5.35
C ASP A 179 -12.72 -3.99 -4.35
N MET A 180 -11.47 -3.80 -4.81
CA MET A 180 -10.29 -3.76 -3.95
C MET A 180 -10.40 -2.64 -2.91
N VAL A 181 -10.72 -1.42 -3.33
CA VAL A 181 -10.86 -0.26 -2.44
C VAL A 181 -11.96 -0.48 -1.41
N ASN A 182 -13.12 -1.00 -1.82
CA ASN A 182 -14.22 -1.32 -0.91
C ASN A 182 -13.85 -2.41 0.10
N ALA A 183 -13.10 -3.42 -0.30
CA ALA A 183 -12.60 -4.44 0.62
C ALA A 183 -11.60 -3.84 1.61
N PHE A 184 -10.63 -3.06 1.13
CA PHE A 184 -9.63 -2.37 1.95
C PHE A 184 -10.25 -1.41 2.97
N ALA A 185 -11.35 -0.74 2.61
CA ALA A 185 -12.08 0.14 3.51
C ALA A 185 -12.81 -0.59 4.64
N ARG A 186 -13.24 -1.82 4.40
CA ARG A 186 -14.04 -2.61 5.36
C ARG A 186 -13.23 -3.25 6.47
N ASP A 187 -12.04 -3.80 6.15
CA ASP A 187 -11.25 -4.57 7.12
C ASP A 187 -9.78 -4.63 6.70
N LEU A 188 -8.88 -4.40 7.66
CA LEU A 188 -7.44 -4.49 7.51
C LEU A 188 -6.97 -5.86 6.96
N ARG A 189 -7.71 -6.93 7.26
CA ARG A 189 -7.50 -8.27 6.72
C ARG A 189 -7.36 -8.26 5.19
N TRP A 190 -8.25 -7.55 4.51
CA TRP A 190 -8.26 -7.52 3.05
C TRP A 190 -7.06 -6.77 2.48
N GLN A 191 -6.54 -5.76 3.19
CA GLN A 191 -5.30 -5.10 2.80
C GLN A 191 -4.11 -6.06 2.94
N VAL A 192 -4.02 -6.82 4.05
CA VAL A 192 -2.94 -7.79 4.29
C VAL A 192 -3.00 -8.92 3.26
N LEU A 193 -4.16 -9.59 3.12
CA LEU A 193 -4.29 -10.73 2.21
C LEU A 193 -4.12 -10.30 0.75
N GLY A 194 -4.68 -9.17 0.35
CA GLY A 194 -4.50 -8.62 -1.02
C GLY A 194 -3.04 -8.27 -1.32
N PHE A 195 -2.29 -7.77 -0.34
CA PHE A 195 -0.86 -7.54 -0.50
C PHE A 195 -0.09 -8.84 -0.74
N PHE A 196 -0.36 -9.89 0.03
CA PHE A 196 0.34 -11.16 -0.18
C PHE A 196 -0.14 -11.90 -1.44
N ASP A 197 -1.39 -11.72 -1.87
CA ASP A 197 -1.85 -12.16 -3.19
C ASP A 197 -1.09 -11.42 -4.31
N PHE A 198 -0.89 -10.10 -4.18
CA PHE A 198 -0.05 -9.34 -5.08
C PHE A 198 1.38 -9.87 -5.11
N CYS A 199 2.04 -10.07 -3.95
CA CYS A 199 3.39 -10.60 -3.88
C CYS A 199 3.50 -11.98 -4.55
N ARG A 200 2.51 -12.85 -4.34
CA ARG A 200 2.48 -14.17 -5.01
C ARG A 200 2.34 -14.03 -6.52
N SER A 201 1.40 -13.22 -6.98
CA SER A 201 1.14 -13.01 -8.40
C SER A 201 2.34 -12.37 -9.12
N ALA A 202 3.11 -11.55 -8.41
CA ALA A 202 4.33 -10.91 -8.90
C ALA A 202 5.60 -11.79 -8.74
N GLY A 203 5.49 -13.02 -8.20
CA GLY A 203 6.61 -13.93 -8.00
C GLY A 203 7.56 -13.52 -6.87
N LEU A 204 7.08 -12.77 -5.86
CA LEU A 204 7.93 -12.17 -4.81
C LEU A 204 7.92 -12.95 -3.47
N ILE A 205 7.20 -14.05 -3.39
CA ILE A 205 7.10 -14.83 -2.13
C ILE A 205 8.45 -15.47 -1.78
N ASP A 206 9.16 -15.99 -2.77
CA ASP A 206 10.45 -16.66 -2.54
C ASP A 206 11.55 -15.66 -2.15
N GLU A 207 11.50 -14.42 -2.67
CA GLU A 207 12.39 -13.34 -2.25
C GLU A 207 12.19 -12.96 -0.79
N ILE A 208 10.94 -12.89 -0.33
CA ILE A 208 10.62 -12.61 1.09
C ILE A 208 11.12 -13.75 1.97
N LYS A 209 10.92 -15.02 1.58
CA LYS A 209 11.38 -16.22 2.31
C LYS A 209 12.91 -16.29 2.39
N ALA A 210 13.58 -15.96 1.28
CA ALA A 210 15.03 -15.93 1.20
C ALA A 210 15.66 -14.69 1.84
N LEU A 211 14.85 -13.72 2.29
CA LEU A 211 15.30 -12.42 2.79
C LEU A 211 16.11 -11.64 1.74
N ASP A 212 15.86 -11.89 0.45
CA ASP A 212 16.50 -11.17 -0.66
C ASP A 212 15.79 -9.83 -0.88
N TRP A 213 16.08 -8.90 0.02
CA TRP A 213 15.45 -7.58 0.02
C TRP A 213 15.76 -6.76 -1.22
N GLY A 214 16.88 -7.03 -1.89
CA GLY A 214 17.24 -6.37 -3.13
C GLY A 214 16.33 -6.78 -4.28
N LYS A 215 16.14 -8.08 -4.49
CA LYS A 215 15.23 -8.59 -5.52
C LYS A 215 13.78 -8.23 -5.20
N PHE A 216 13.36 -8.37 -3.93
CA PHE A 216 12.02 -7.96 -3.52
C PHE A 216 11.78 -6.47 -3.86
N GLY A 217 12.70 -5.57 -3.47
CA GLY A 217 12.57 -4.13 -3.72
C GLY A 217 12.45 -3.79 -5.22
N ASN A 218 13.24 -4.44 -6.07
CA ASN A 218 13.15 -4.26 -7.52
C ASN A 218 11.87 -4.83 -8.12
N GLY A 219 11.42 -5.98 -7.65
CA GLY A 219 10.19 -6.61 -8.14
C GLY A 219 8.92 -5.87 -7.70
N PHE A 220 8.93 -5.27 -6.51
CA PHE A 220 7.79 -4.53 -5.96
C PHE A 220 7.70 -3.10 -6.50
N ASN A 221 8.81 -2.38 -6.58
CA ASN A 221 8.85 -0.94 -6.92
C ASN A 221 9.50 -0.63 -8.28
N GLY A 222 9.86 -1.65 -9.05
CA GLY A 222 10.57 -1.49 -10.31
C GLY A 222 12.07 -1.25 -10.15
N ALA A 223 12.74 -0.96 -11.26
CA ALA A 223 14.19 -0.75 -11.30
C ALA A 223 14.65 0.35 -10.34
N GLY A 224 15.63 0.04 -9.49
CA GLY A 224 16.12 0.93 -8.43
C GLY A 224 15.44 0.77 -7.07
N GLY A 225 14.39 -0.04 -6.97
CA GLY A 225 13.73 -0.35 -5.70
C GLY A 225 14.67 -1.00 -4.67
N ASN A 226 15.68 -1.76 -5.12
CA ASN A 226 16.72 -2.33 -4.27
C ASN A 226 17.52 -1.28 -3.49
N LEU A 227 17.72 -0.09 -4.06
CA LEU A 227 18.49 0.98 -3.41
C LEU A 227 17.72 1.71 -2.31
N VAL A 228 16.41 1.74 -2.41
CA VAL A 228 15.53 2.48 -1.48
C VAL A 228 14.86 1.54 -0.48
N TYR A 229 14.26 0.45 -0.97
CA TYR A 229 13.46 -0.47 -0.16
C TYR A 229 14.30 -1.56 0.50
N GLY A 230 15.29 -2.10 -0.20
CA GLY A 230 16.16 -3.14 0.35
C GLY A 230 16.77 -2.77 1.71
N PRO A 231 17.45 -1.62 1.84
CA PRO A 231 18.01 -1.17 3.13
C PRO A 231 16.96 -0.98 4.22
N LYS A 232 15.76 -0.46 3.88
CA LYS A 232 14.67 -0.27 4.86
C LYS A 232 14.13 -1.60 5.39
N LEU A 233 13.89 -2.56 4.49
CA LEU A 233 13.46 -3.91 4.84
C LEU A 233 14.48 -4.61 5.73
N LYS A 234 15.75 -4.56 5.33
CA LYS A 234 16.85 -5.10 6.12
C LYS A 234 16.91 -4.49 7.51
N ALA A 235 16.81 -3.17 7.63
CA ALA A 235 16.84 -2.47 8.91
C ALA A 235 15.72 -2.90 9.86
N ILE A 236 14.52 -3.18 9.33
CA ILE A 236 13.40 -3.73 10.11
C ILE A 236 13.70 -5.17 10.53
N TYR A 237 14.17 -6.01 9.61
CA TYR A 237 14.44 -7.42 9.90
C TYR A 237 15.63 -7.62 10.85
N ASP A 238 16.64 -6.76 10.81
CA ASP A 238 17.78 -6.78 11.74
C ASP A 238 17.36 -6.59 13.24
N LEU A 239 16.13 -6.12 13.48
CA LEU A 239 15.54 -6.05 14.82
C LEU A 239 15.05 -7.41 15.35
N LYS A 240 15.21 -8.53 14.60
CA LYS A 240 14.64 -9.84 14.93
C LYS A 240 14.94 -10.28 16.36
N LYS A 241 16.18 -10.20 16.81
CA LYS A 241 16.56 -10.59 18.18
C LYS A 241 15.84 -9.76 19.24
N GLN A 242 15.70 -8.45 18.99
CA GLN A 242 15.01 -7.54 19.92
C GLN A 242 13.50 -7.80 19.91
N PHE A 243 12.92 -8.03 18.72
CA PHE A 243 11.51 -8.35 18.56
C PHE A 243 11.12 -9.69 19.25
N ASP A 244 11.95 -10.73 19.07
CA ASP A 244 11.73 -12.04 19.67
C ASP A 244 11.85 -12.01 21.20
N ALA A 245 12.67 -11.11 21.75
CA ALA A 245 12.87 -10.91 23.20
C ALA A 245 11.75 -10.08 23.87
N LEU A 246 10.81 -9.49 23.11
CA LEU A 246 9.73 -8.69 23.70
C LEU A 246 8.78 -9.56 24.51
N PRO A 247 8.42 -9.18 25.76
CA PRO A 247 7.51 -9.93 26.60
C PRO A 247 6.12 -10.05 25.97
N ARG A 248 5.61 -11.28 25.89
CA ARG A 248 4.28 -11.58 25.35
C ARG A 248 3.29 -11.93 26.46
N ALA A 249 1.97 -11.69 26.21
CA ALA A 249 0.89 -12.00 27.16
C ALA A 249 0.63 -13.50 27.27
#